data_e8eea259782b9289747a68b116b1b3cd
#
_entry.id   e8eea259782b9289747a68b116b1b3cd
#
_cell.length_a   1.000
_cell.length_b   1.000
_cell.length_c   1.000
_cell.angle_alpha   90.00
_cell.angle_beta   90.00
_cell.angle_gamma   90.00
#
_symmetry.space_group_name_H-M   'P 1'
#
loop_
_entity.id
_entity.type
_entity.pdbx_description
1 polymer ?
#
loop_
_entity_poly.entity_id
_entity_poly.type
_entity_poly.pdbx_seq_one_letter_code
_entity_poly.pdbx_strand_id
1 'polypeptide(L)'
;MKLNVDLENHSYPIYIERNAIQKVHEYIPVSRKIAIITDTGVPEKWVNIVKEQCPDSFICTILQGEPSKCFDQYKNLLEEMISHNMSRKDAIIAVGGGVVGDLAGFVAASYMRGIDFYNIPTTVLSQVDSSVGGKVAIDMGSYKNIVGAFWQPKTVIIDPNVLSTLSLRQQHNGLCEALKMGLILDDHLVSLFEQETIDIDAIITRSIELKRDVVQQDERESNLRKILNFGHTIGHAIESAYGLNTYLHGECVAMGMLFFIEDKTLKQRVLNIYKKLDLPQVPNYDTSTLLEYVTHDKKSSHNTVSTILVKQSGSYIIKELSFKEIQEVLERGPYEK
;
A
#
# COMPACT_ATOMS: atom_id res chain seq x y z
N MET A 1 -5.57 -5.50 -19.42
CA MET A 1 -6.92 -5.35 -18.84
C MET A 1 -7.16 -3.89 -18.46
N LYS A 2 -8.39 -3.38 -18.54
CA LYS A 2 -8.76 -2.03 -18.08
C LYS A 2 -9.85 -2.16 -17.04
N LEU A 3 -9.66 -1.55 -15.87
CA LEU A 3 -10.67 -1.38 -14.81
C LEU A 3 -10.95 0.11 -14.63
N ASN A 4 -12.14 0.46 -14.19
CA ASN A 4 -12.46 1.82 -13.76
C ASN A 4 -12.70 1.84 -12.26
N VAL A 5 -12.23 2.89 -11.60
CA VAL A 5 -12.66 3.27 -10.25
C VAL A 5 -13.72 4.34 -10.43
N ASP A 6 -14.97 4.01 -10.15
CA ASP A 6 -16.10 4.90 -10.37
C ASP A 6 -16.39 5.67 -9.08
N LEU A 7 -16.04 6.96 -9.07
CA LEU A 7 -16.24 7.91 -7.99
C LEU A 7 -16.95 9.15 -8.59
N GLU A 8 -17.84 9.77 -7.85
CA GLU A 8 -18.71 10.85 -8.38
C GLU A 8 -18.00 11.89 -9.25
N ASN A 9 -16.89 12.47 -8.73
CA ASN A 9 -16.16 13.55 -9.42
C ASN A 9 -14.71 13.20 -9.76
N HIS A 10 -14.24 12.02 -9.38
CA HIS A 10 -12.82 11.64 -9.41
C HIS A 10 -12.58 10.25 -9.98
N SER A 11 -13.48 9.79 -10.87
CA SER A 11 -13.34 8.49 -11.53
C SER A 11 -12.08 8.42 -12.40
N TYR A 12 -11.42 7.27 -12.41
CA TYR A 12 -10.19 7.07 -13.18
C TYR A 12 -10.02 5.64 -13.63
N PRO A 13 -9.30 5.41 -14.76
CA PRO A 13 -8.95 4.09 -15.23
C PRO A 13 -7.70 3.54 -14.54
N ILE A 14 -7.67 2.21 -14.39
CA ILE A 14 -6.50 1.41 -14.03
C ILE A 14 -6.21 0.49 -15.21
N TYR A 15 -5.01 0.57 -15.76
CA TYR A 15 -4.54 -0.34 -16.80
C TYR A 15 -3.60 -1.38 -16.18
N ILE A 16 -3.92 -2.65 -16.35
CA ILE A 16 -3.11 -3.79 -15.88
C ILE A 16 -2.69 -4.58 -17.11
N GLU A 17 -1.45 -4.44 -17.53
CA GLU A 17 -0.95 -5.07 -18.76
C GLU A 17 0.57 -5.18 -18.72
N ARG A 18 1.11 -6.32 -19.10
CA ARG A 18 2.56 -6.48 -19.31
C ARG A 18 3.03 -5.58 -20.44
N ASN A 19 4.16 -4.91 -20.25
CA ASN A 19 4.71 -3.87 -21.11
C ASN A 19 3.89 -2.56 -21.18
N ALA A 20 2.96 -2.33 -20.27
CA ALA A 20 2.20 -1.08 -20.19
C ALA A 20 3.12 0.14 -19.99
N ILE A 21 4.21 -0.01 -19.25
CA ILE A 21 5.21 1.07 -19.05
C ILE A 21 5.83 1.56 -20.37
N GLN A 22 5.85 0.75 -21.43
CA GLN A 22 6.36 1.14 -22.74
C GLN A 22 5.34 1.93 -23.57
N LYS A 23 4.11 2.07 -23.09
CA LYS A 23 2.97 2.69 -23.78
C LYS A 23 2.32 3.79 -22.94
N VAL A 24 3.07 4.44 -22.05
CA VAL A 24 2.52 5.47 -21.15
C VAL A 24 1.80 6.56 -21.93
N HIS A 25 2.34 6.96 -23.10
CA HIS A 25 1.75 7.97 -23.98
C HIS A 25 0.38 7.57 -24.57
N GLU A 26 0.02 6.29 -24.56
CA GLU A 26 -1.31 5.82 -24.97
C GLU A 26 -2.35 5.95 -23.83
N TYR A 27 -1.91 5.98 -22.58
CA TYR A 27 -2.78 5.98 -21.40
C TYR A 27 -2.92 7.36 -20.77
N ILE A 28 -1.94 8.26 -20.97
CA ILE A 28 -1.94 9.59 -20.36
C ILE A 28 -1.51 10.67 -21.37
N PRO A 29 -2.00 11.92 -21.24
CA PRO A 29 -1.55 13.02 -22.09
C PRO A 29 -0.14 13.45 -21.71
N VAL A 30 0.83 13.22 -22.61
CA VAL A 30 2.27 13.51 -22.41
C VAL A 30 2.72 14.83 -23.09
N SER A 31 1.84 15.52 -23.82
CA SER A 31 2.14 16.79 -24.52
C SER A 31 2.03 18.02 -23.60
N ARG A 32 2.60 17.90 -22.40
CA ARG A 32 2.67 18.96 -21.38
C ARG A 32 3.89 18.75 -20.51
N LYS A 33 4.24 19.70 -19.65
CA LYS A 33 5.36 19.52 -18.74
C LYS A 33 5.02 18.49 -17.66
N ILE A 34 5.95 17.57 -17.39
CA ILE A 34 5.76 16.45 -16.49
C ILE A 34 6.94 16.36 -15.51
N ALA A 35 6.66 16.39 -14.22
CA ALA A 35 7.60 15.98 -13.19
C ALA A 35 7.50 14.47 -12.96
N ILE A 36 8.56 13.72 -13.24
CA ILE A 36 8.65 12.29 -12.96
C ILE A 36 9.31 12.14 -11.60
N ILE A 37 8.56 11.72 -10.59
CA ILE A 37 9.08 11.49 -9.25
C ILE A 37 9.35 10.00 -9.07
N THR A 38 10.56 9.69 -8.60
CA THR A 38 11.05 8.32 -8.39
C THR A 38 11.99 8.26 -7.19
N ASP A 39 12.43 7.07 -6.81
CA ASP A 39 13.46 6.89 -5.78
C ASP A 39 14.68 6.11 -6.29
N THR A 40 15.77 6.15 -5.50
CA THR A 40 17.04 5.48 -5.84
C THR A 40 16.95 3.95 -5.85
N GLY A 41 15.86 3.35 -5.39
CA GLY A 41 15.62 1.91 -5.43
C GLY A 41 14.94 1.45 -6.73
N VAL A 42 14.37 2.39 -7.51
CA VAL A 42 13.79 2.08 -8.81
C VAL A 42 14.90 2.05 -9.87
N PRO A 43 15.11 0.92 -10.58
CA PRO A 43 16.10 0.86 -11.64
C PRO A 43 15.88 1.94 -12.70
N GLU A 44 16.95 2.65 -13.06
CA GLU A 44 16.92 3.76 -14.04
C GLU A 44 16.25 3.39 -15.36
N LYS A 45 16.40 2.13 -15.81
CA LYS A 45 15.76 1.65 -17.04
C LYS A 45 14.25 1.89 -17.07
N TRP A 46 13.56 1.70 -15.94
CA TRP A 46 12.12 1.90 -15.88
C TRP A 46 11.73 3.38 -15.92
N VAL A 47 12.51 4.21 -15.26
CA VAL A 47 12.30 5.66 -15.25
C VAL A 47 12.59 6.25 -16.63
N ASN A 48 13.67 5.80 -17.31
CA ASN A 48 14.05 6.26 -18.64
C ASN A 48 13.01 5.89 -19.70
N ILE A 49 12.42 4.69 -19.63
CA ILE A 49 11.30 4.28 -20.52
C ILE A 49 10.14 5.27 -20.42
N VAL A 50 9.79 5.72 -19.21
CA VAL A 50 8.73 6.71 -19.01
C VAL A 50 9.16 8.09 -19.54
N LYS A 51 10.38 8.51 -19.22
CA LYS A 51 10.92 9.80 -19.62
C LYS A 51 10.98 9.98 -21.15
N GLU A 52 11.40 8.95 -21.86
CA GLU A 52 11.51 8.97 -23.34
C GLU A 52 10.15 9.19 -24.02
N GLN A 53 9.05 8.85 -23.36
CA GLN A 53 7.69 9.06 -23.84
C GLN A 53 7.12 10.45 -23.47
N CYS A 54 7.81 11.21 -22.59
CA CYS A 54 7.38 12.50 -22.09
C CYS A 54 8.36 13.61 -22.57
N PRO A 55 8.14 14.24 -23.75
CA PRO A 55 9.10 15.13 -24.38
C PRO A 55 9.51 16.35 -23.54
N ASP A 56 8.57 16.94 -22.78
CA ASP A 56 8.83 18.04 -21.84
C ASP A 56 8.73 17.50 -20.39
N SER A 57 9.77 16.78 -19.95
CA SER A 57 9.81 16.20 -18.62
C SER A 57 11.15 16.35 -17.93
N PHE A 58 11.13 16.36 -16.59
CA PHE A 58 12.31 16.27 -15.74
C PHE A 58 12.09 15.22 -14.65
N ILE A 59 13.19 14.69 -14.11
CA ILE A 59 13.16 13.63 -13.10
C ILE A 59 13.56 14.23 -11.75
N CYS A 60 12.75 13.95 -10.72
CA CYS A 60 13.06 14.20 -9.32
C CYS A 60 13.29 12.86 -8.63
N THR A 61 14.53 12.58 -8.24
CA THR A 61 14.88 11.33 -7.55
C THR A 61 15.06 11.58 -6.06
N ILE A 62 14.28 10.89 -5.22
CA ILE A 62 14.44 10.89 -3.77
C ILE A 62 15.25 9.66 -3.30
N LEU A 63 15.69 9.64 -2.06
CA LEU A 63 16.30 8.44 -1.50
C LEU A 63 15.23 7.36 -1.26
N GLN A 64 15.60 6.10 -1.48
CA GLN A 64 14.71 4.97 -1.21
C GLN A 64 14.36 4.87 0.27
N GLY A 65 13.11 4.55 0.57
CA GLY A 65 12.62 4.19 1.91
C GLY A 65 11.78 5.25 2.60
N GLU A 66 11.12 4.85 3.66
CA GLU A 66 10.16 5.66 4.44
C GLU A 66 10.73 7.00 4.95
N PRO A 67 12.01 7.10 5.35
CA PRO A 67 12.58 8.39 5.79
C PRO A 67 12.48 9.53 4.77
N SER A 68 12.33 9.22 3.48
CA SER A 68 12.12 10.22 2.43
C SER A 68 10.70 10.77 2.40
N LYS A 69 9.76 10.15 3.09
CA LYS A 69 8.36 10.58 3.16
C LYS A 69 8.16 11.66 4.24
N CYS A 70 8.91 12.75 4.14
CA CYS A 70 9.01 13.80 5.14
C CYS A 70 8.80 15.20 4.58
N PHE A 71 8.63 16.17 5.47
CA PHE A 71 8.39 17.57 5.13
C PHE A 71 9.50 18.19 4.28
N ASP A 72 10.76 17.89 4.59
CA ASP A 72 11.89 18.47 3.86
C ASP A 72 11.90 17.99 2.40
N GLN A 73 11.67 16.70 2.19
CA GLN A 73 11.62 16.15 0.83
C GLN A 73 10.39 16.66 0.04
N TYR A 74 9.24 16.78 0.73
CA TYR A 74 8.05 17.39 0.15
C TYR A 74 8.32 18.85 -0.28
N LYS A 75 8.97 19.64 0.56
CA LYS A 75 9.36 21.02 0.24
C LYS A 75 10.30 21.07 -0.96
N ASN A 76 11.35 20.23 -0.97
CA ASN A 76 12.31 20.16 -2.08
C ASN A 76 11.60 19.88 -3.41
N LEU A 77 10.66 18.95 -3.44
CA LEU A 77 9.90 18.64 -4.65
C LEU A 77 9.04 19.83 -5.13
N LEU A 78 8.43 20.58 -4.21
CA LEU A 78 7.71 21.82 -4.58
C LEU A 78 8.66 22.89 -5.18
N GLU A 79 9.85 23.05 -4.62
CA GLU A 79 10.88 23.97 -5.12
C GLU A 79 11.38 23.56 -6.52
N GLU A 80 11.56 22.26 -6.77
CA GLU A 80 11.88 21.72 -8.09
C GLU A 80 10.79 22.07 -9.12
N MET A 81 9.52 21.89 -8.78
CA MET A 81 8.43 22.25 -9.67
C MET A 81 8.39 23.75 -9.99
N ILE A 82 8.64 24.59 -9.01
CA ILE A 82 8.70 26.05 -9.19
C ILE A 82 9.88 26.40 -10.10
N SER A 83 11.06 25.83 -9.87
CA SER A 83 12.27 26.08 -10.66
C SER A 83 12.10 25.71 -12.15
N HIS A 84 11.32 24.66 -12.42
CA HIS A 84 10.98 24.22 -13.76
C HIS A 84 9.75 24.95 -14.36
N ASN A 85 9.25 25.97 -13.67
CA ASN A 85 8.08 26.77 -14.12
C ASN A 85 6.83 25.90 -14.41
N MET A 86 6.55 24.92 -13.58
CA MET A 86 5.33 24.12 -13.73
C MET A 86 4.09 24.94 -13.45
N SER A 87 3.07 24.73 -14.26
CA SER A 87 1.76 25.37 -14.15
C SER A 87 0.68 24.38 -13.66
N ARG A 88 -0.51 24.87 -13.41
CA ARG A 88 -1.65 24.00 -13.04
C ARG A 88 -2.16 23.08 -14.16
N LYS A 89 -1.67 23.25 -15.39
CA LYS A 89 -1.99 22.39 -16.54
C LYS A 89 -1.00 21.24 -16.70
N ASP A 90 0.07 21.26 -15.94
CA ASP A 90 1.13 20.27 -15.95
C ASP A 90 0.80 19.08 -15.02
N ALA A 91 1.63 18.08 -14.97
CA ALA A 91 1.32 16.85 -14.24
C ALA A 91 2.51 16.26 -13.52
N ILE A 92 2.22 15.39 -12.56
CA ILE A 92 3.18 14.53 -11.89
C ILE A 92 2.94 13.08 -12.33
N ILE A 93 4.01 12.36 -12.64
CA ILE A 93 4.03 10.90 -12.74
C ILE A 93 4.87 10.36 -11.58
N ALA A 94 4.27 9.54 -10.71
CA ALA A 94 5.01 8.75 -9.75
C ALA A 94 5.46 7.43 -10.41
N VAL A 95 6.75 7.14 -10.39
CA VAL A 95 7.32 5.86 -10.82
C VAL A 95 8.02 5.23 -9.63
N GLY A 96 7.34 4.38 -8.88
CA GLY A 96 7.93 3.86 -7.65
C GLY A 96 7.00 3.01 -6.79
N GLY A 97 7.44 2.71 -5.57
CA GLY A 97 6.66 2.05 -4.54
C GLY A 97 5.68 2.98 -3.83
N GLY A 98 5.13 2.54 -2.71
CA GLY A 98 4.16 3.29 -1.91
C GLY A 98 4.70 4.65 -1.44
N VAL A 99 5.95 4.73 -1.01
CA VAL A 99 6.60 5.99 -0.57
C VAL A 99 6.57 7.04 -1.67
N VAL A 100 6.97 6.65 -2.89
CA VAL A 100 6.96 7.55 -4.06
C VAL A 100 5.54 7.96 -4.42
N GLY A 101 4.60 7.00 -4.44
CA GLY A 101 3.19 7.26 -4.74
C GLY A 101 2.55 8.23 -3.76
N ASP A 102 2.74 8.02 -2.45
CA ASP A 102 2.20 8.86 -1.39
C ASP A 102 2.76 10.28 -1.44
N LEU A 103 4.09 10.42 -1.52
CA LEU A 103 4.76 11.72 -1.55
C LEU A 103 4.41 12.50 -2.82
N ALA A 104 4.53 11.86 -3.99
CA ALA A 104 4.22 12.49 -5.28
C ALA A 104 2.75 12.90 -5.38
N GLY A 105 1.85 12.05 -4.91
CA GLY A 105 0.42 12.36 -4.87
C GLY A 105 0.10 13.50 -3.91
N PHE A 106 0.77 13.60 -2.75
CA PHE A 106 0.56 14.73 -1.83
C PHE A 106 1.13 16.03 -2.37
N VAL A 107 2.28 15.99 -3.05
CA VAL A 107 2.80 17.13 -3.80
C VAL A 107 1.79 17.57 -4.88
N ALA A 108 1.24 16.63 -5.65
CA ALA A 108 0.22 16.94 -6.66
C ALA A 108 -1.04 17.55 -6.06
N ALA A 109 -1.49 17.07 -4.90
CA ALA A 109 -2.68 17.55 -4.22
C ALA A 109 -2.57 19.01 -3.77
N SER A 110 -1.36 19.45 -3.43
CA SER A 110 -1.11 20.76 -2.82
C SER A 110 -0.53 21.78 -3.79
N TYR A 111 0.31 21.37 -4.76
CA TYR A 111 0.90 22.27 -5.73
C TYR A 111 -0.18 22.97 -6.57
N MET A 112 -0.15 24.29 -6.65
CA MET A 112 -1.16 25.12 -7.33
C MET A 112 -2.62 24.82 -6.92
N ARG A 113 -2.87 24.26 -5.73
CA ARG A 113 -4.15 23.75 -5.19
C ARG A 113 -4.68 22.53 -5.91
N GLY A 114 -3.78 21.75 -6.49
CA GLY A 114 -4.07 20.49 -7.15
C GLY A 114 -3.73 20.51 -8.63
N ILE A 115 -2.91 19.54 -9.05
CA ILE A 115 -2.57 19.25 -10.44
C ILE A 115 -2.80 17.78 -10.74
N ASP A 116 -2.80 17.40 -12.02
CA ASP A 116 -2.97 16.01 -12.41
C ASP A 116 -1.85 15.12 -11.88
N PHE A 117 -2.23 13.94 -11.41
CA PHE A 117 -1.35 12.92 -10.86
C PHE A 117 -1.57 11.59 -11.56
N TYR A 118 -0.49 10.92 -11.93
CA TYR A 118 -0.48 9.59 -12.54
C TYR A 118 0.42 8.68 -11.72
N ASN A 119 0.02 7.40 -11.56
CA ASN A 119 0.78 6.46 -10.73
C ASN A 119 1.21 5.23 -11.56
N ILE A 120 2.51 4.96 -11.57
CA ILE A 120 3.13 3.77 -12.17
C ILE A 120 3.81 2.99 -11.04
N PRO A 121 3.07 2.09 -10.36
CA PRO A 121 3.58 1.36 -9.21
C PRO A 121 4.62 0.31 -9.62
N THR A 122 5.77 0.29 -8.92
CA THR A 122 6.89 -0.60 -9.24
C THR A 122 7.17 -1.67 -8.18
N THR A 123 6.39 -1.73 -7.11
CA THR A 123 6.46 -2.81 -6.10
C THR A 123 5.17 -3.61 -6.08
N VAL A 124 5.22 -4.87 -5.63
CA VAL A 124 4.00 -5.69 -5.49
C VAL A 124 3.00 -5.00 -4.57
N LEU A 125 3.46 -4.49 -3.41
CA LEU A 125 2.60 -3.77 -2.47
C LEU A 125 1.85 -2.60 -3.14
N SER A 126 2.54 -1.81 -3.95
CA SER A 126 1.89 -0.71 -4.65
C SER A 126 1.00 -1.17 -5.81
N GLN A 127 1.33 -2.29 -6.47
CA GLN A 127 0.51 -2.85 -7.54
C GLN A 127 -0.79 -3.52 -7.04
N VAL A 128 -0.78 -4.08 -5.83
CA VAL A 128 -1.97 -4.75 -5.27
C VAL A 128 -2.79 -3.85 -4.34
N ASP A 129 -2.18 -2.78 -3.80
CA ASP A 129 -2.81 -2.00 -2.72
C ASP A 129 -2.62 -0.48 -2.86
N SER A 130 -1.45 0.08 -2.53
CA SER A 130 -1.30 1.50 -2.22
C SER A 130 -1.55 2.46 -3.40
N SER A 131 -1.46 2.02 -4.65
CA SER A 131 -1.73 2.86 -5.83
C SER A 131 -3.22 3.22 -6.04
N VAL A 132 -4.14 2.57 -5.33
CA VAL A 132 -5.59 2.73 -5.51
C VAL A 132 -6.24 3.25 -4.24
N GLY A 133 -7.11 4.27 -4.40
CA GLY A 133 -7.93 4.82 -3.31
C GLY A 133 -7.48 6.18 -2.78
N GLY A 134 -6.53 6.85 -3.47
CA GLY A 134 -6.24 8.27 -3.34
C GLY A 134 -5.68 8.74 -2.00
N LYS A 135 -5.32 7.85 -1.08
CA LYS A 135 -4.60 8.23 0.14
C LYS A 135 -3.17 8.62 -0.22
N VAL A 136 -2.82 9.87 0.03
CA VAL A 136 -1.48 10.40 -0.23
C VAL A 136 -1.03 11.19 0.99
N ALA A 137 0.20 10.99 1.47
CA ALA A 137 0.64 11.57 2.73
C ALA A 137 2.16 11.62 2.87
N ILE A 138 2.59 12.35 3.90
CA ILE A 138 3.93 12.34 4.45
C ILE A 138 3.88 12.08 5.96
N ASP A 139 5.02 11.73 6.51
CA ASP A 139 5.23 11.51 7.92
C ASP A 139 5.61 12.82 8.63
N MET A 140 5.31 12.91 9.90
CA MET A 140 5.70 14.05 10.75
C MET A 140 6.29 13.52 12.07
N GLY A 141 7.59 13.61 12.20
CA GLY A 141 8.31 13.02 13.33
C GLY A 141 8.13 11.50 13.35
N SER A 142 7.61 10.98 14.46
CA SER A 142 7.31 9.55 14.62
C SER A 142 5.93 9.13 14.10
N TYR A 143 5.11 10.09 13.66
CA TYR A 143 3.75 9.83 13.21
C TYR A 143 3.72 9.59 11.69
N LYS A 144 3.37 8.37 11.28
CA LYS A 144 3.25 8.00 9.88
C LYS A 144 1.95 8.51 9.27
N ASN A 145 2.02 8.95 8.02
CA ASN A 145 0.88 9.31 7.18
C ASN A 145 -0.09 10.35 7.78
N ILE A 146 0.38 11.17 8.74
CA ILE A 146 -0.49 12.07 9.49
C ILE A 146 -0.81 13.36 8.73
N VAL A 147 0.06 13.77 7.81
CA VAL A 147 -0.15 14.96 6.98
C VAL A 147 -0.38 14.53 5.54
N GLY A 148 -1.59 14.69 5.06
CA GLY A 148 -1.94 14.19 3.73
C GLY A 148 -3.28 14.69 3.20
N ALA A 149 -3.69 14.09 2.09
CA ALA A 149 -4.94 14.38 1.41
C ALA A 149 -5.56 13.11 0.80
N PHE A 150 -6.83 13.20 0.43
CA PHE A 150 -7.43 12.28 -0.53
C PHE A 150 -7.29 12.91 -1.91
N TRP A 151 -6.36 12.40 -2.74
CA TRP A 151 -6.09 12.88 -4.09
C TRP A 151 -6.03 11.70 -5.05
N GLN A 152 -7.09 11.52 -5.82
CA GLN A 152 -7.19 10.41 -6.76
C GLN A 152 -6.26 10.62 -7.95
N PRO A 153 -5.52 9.58 -8.40
CA PRO A 153 -4.78 9.65 -9.65
C PRO A 153 -5.73 9.78 -10.85
N LYS A 154 -5.28 10.41 -11.91
CA LYS A 154 -6.04 10.44 -13.17
C LYS A 154 -5.94 9.12 -13.93
N THR A 155 -4.90 8.36 -13.71
CA THR A 155 -4.69 7.01 -14.25
C THR A 155 -3.68 6.27 -13.38
N VAL A 156 -3.89 4.97 -13.21
CA VAL A 156 -2.89 4.04 -12.66
C VAL A 156 -2.48 3.08 -13.77
N ILE A 157 -1.17 2.90 -13.97
CA ILE A 157 -0.61 1.99 -14.99
C ILE A 157 0.19 0.92 -14.27
N ILE A 158 -0.35 -0.29 -14.23
CA ILE A 158 0.24 -1.45 -13.56
C ILE A 158 0.87 -2.35 -14.60
N ASP A 159 2.20 -2.46 -14.57
CA ASP A 159 2.97 -3.37 -15.40
C ASP A 159 3.67 -4.41 -14.52
N PRO A 160 3.22 -5.68 -14.52
CA PRO A 160 3.88 -6.72 -13.75
C PRO A 160 5.34 -7.00 -14.15
N ASN A 161 5.78 -6.61 -15.35
CA ASN A 161 7.16 -6.81 -15.80
C ASN A 161 8.17 -6.00 -14.96
N VAL A 162 7.77 -4.85 -14.41
CA VAL A 162 8.68 -4.04 -13.58
C VAL A 162 9.09 -4.76 -12.30
N LEU A 163 8.29 -5.73 -11.83
CA LEU A 163 8.58 -6.55 -10.66
C LEU A 163 9.78 -7.47 -10.84
N SER A 164 10.22 -7.73 -12.08
CA SER A 164 11.38 -8.59 -12.38
C SER A 164 12.69 -8.08 -11.76
N THR A 165 12.75 -6.84 -11.35
CA THR A 165 13.92 -6.22 -10.72
C THR A 165 13.76 -6.07 -9.20
N LEU A 166 12.60 -6.43 -8.66
CA LEU A 166 12.33 -6.37 -7.23
C LEU A 166 12.86 -7.62 -6.53
N SER A 167 13.49 -7.46 -5.37
CA SER A 167 13.96 -8.61 -4.59
C SER A 167 12.80 -9.52 -4.17
N LEU A 168 13.05 -10.82 -4.03
CA LEU A 168 12.03 -11.79 -3.66
C LEU A 168 11.37 -11.44 -2.32
N ARG A 169 12.16 -10.98 -1.32
CA ARG A 169 11.61 -10.54 -0.03
C ARG A 169 10.62 -9.37 -0.20
N GLN A 170 10.92 -8.41 -1.07
CA GLN A 170 10.01 -7.30 -1.35
C GLN A 170 8.76 -7.74 -2.11
N GLN A 171 8.89 -8.73 -3.00
CA GLN A 171 7.73 -9.32 -3.67
C GLN A 171 6.82 -10.00 -2.64
N HIS A 172 7.37 -10.86 -1.79
CA HIS A 172 6.63 -11.57 -0.74
C HIS A 172 5.99 -10.61 0.27
N ASN A 173 6.70 -9.54 0.66
CA ASN A 173 6.16 -8.47 1.48
C ASN A 173 4.88 -7.85 0.88
N GLY A 174 4.90 -7.53 -0.41
CA GLY A 174 3.71 -6.99 -1.08
C GLY A 174 2.56 -7.99 -1.20
N LEU A 175 2.88 -9.27 -1.39
CA LEU A 175 1.89 -10.35 -1.46
C LEU A 175 1.10 -10.54 -0.15
N CYS A 176 1.64 -10.12 0.99
CA CYS A 176 0.90 -10.15 2.26
C CYS A 176 -0.38 -9.30 2.21
N GLU A 177 -0.34 -8.14 1.53
CA GLU A 177 -1.52 -7.28 1.37
C GLU A 177 -2.57 -7.91 0.45
N ALA A 178 -2.15 -8.62 -0.59
CA ALA A 178 -3.08 -9.37 -1.44
C ALA A 178 -3.71 -10.55 -0.67
N LEU A 179 -2.91 -11.29 0.10
CA LEU A 179 -3.42 -12.37 0.95
C LEU A 179 -4.41 -11.85 2.01
N LYS A 180 -4.13 -10.70 2.61
CA LYS A 180 -5.05 -10.00 3.52
C LYS A 180 -6.41 -9.77 2.85
N MET A 181 -6.42 -9.21 1.63
CA MET A 181 -7.67 -8.98 0.90
C MET A 181 -8.41 -10.29 0.58
N GLY A 182 -7.68 -11.34 0.22
CA GLY A 182 -8.27 -12.66 0.04
C GLY A 182 -8.96 -13.18 1.30
N LEU A 183 -8.28 -13.12 2.43
CA LEU A 183 -8.81 -13.61 3.70
C LEU A 183 -10.10 -12.89 4.14
N ILE A 184 -10.22 -11.60 3.89
CA ILE A 184 -11.41 -10.82 4.28
C ILE A 184 -12.52 -10.80 3.22
N LEU A 185 -12.22 -10.92 1.92
CA LEU A 185 -13.18 -10.64 0.84
C LEU A 185 -13.38 -11.80 -0.15
N ASP A 186 -12.36 -12.66 -0.36
CA ASP A 186 -12.42 -13.61 -1.48
C ASP A 186 -11.52 -14.83 -1.29
N ASP A 187 -12.10 -15.97 -0.94
CA ASP A 187 -11.37 -17.24 -0.81
C ASP A 187 -10.68 -17.68 -2.10
N HIS A 188 -11.22 -17.30 -3.27
CA HIS A 188 -10.56 -17.59 -4.55
C HIS A 188 -9.17 -16.93 -4.62
N LEU A 189 -9.04 -15.67 -4.18
CA LEU A 189 -7.74 -15.01 -4.13
C LEU A 189 -6.77 -15.76 -3.20
N VAL A 190 -7.25 -16.30 -2.05
CA VAL A 190 -6.40 -17.13 -1.17
C VAL A 190 -5.94 -18.40 -1.88
N SER A 191 -6.82 -19.04 -2.67
CA SER A 191 -6.49 -20.27 -3.39
C SER A 191 -5.39 -20.08 -4.44
N LEU A 192 -5.20 -18.87 -4.99
CA LEU A 192 -4.10 -18.57 -5.92
C LEU A 192 -2.72 -18.69 -5.26
N PHE A 193 -2.63 -18.45 -3.94
CA PHE A 193 -1.39 -18.62 -3.18
C PHE A 193 -1.04 -20.08 -2.93
N GLU A 194 -2.01 -21.01 -3.02
CA GLU A 194 -1.82 -22.43 -2.76
C GLU A 194 -1.34 -23.20 -3.99
N GLN A 195 -1.47 -22.63 -5.18
CA GLN A 195 -1.02 -23.23 -6.44
C GLN A 195 0.50 -23.48 -6.40
N GLU A 196 0.96 -24.50 -7.09
CA GLU A 196 2.38 -24.84 -7.14
C GLU A 196 3.24 -23.63 -7.55
N THR A 197 2.85 -22.93 -8.60
CA THR A 197 3.45 -21.66 -9.05
C THR A 197 2.47 -20.53 -8.80
N ILE A 198 2.94 -19.46 -8.17
CA ILE A 198 2.14 -18.25 -7.92
C ILE A 198 1.95 -17.47 -9.22
N ASP A 199 0.71 -17.33 -9.65
CA ASP A 199 0.34 -16.44 -10.77
C ASP A 199 0.22 -14.99 -10.26
N ILE A 200 1.28 -14.23 -10.38
CA ILE A 200 1.35 -12.84 -9.90
C ILE A 200 0.36 -11.93 -10.65
N ASP A 201 0.10 -12.18 -11.94
CA ASP A 201 -0.79 -11.36 -12.75
C ASP A 201 -2.26 -11.56 -12.30
N ALA A 202 -2.64 -12.80 -12.02
CA ALA A 202 -3.96 -13.12 -11.47
C ALA A 202 -4.14 -12.50 -10.07
N ILE A 203 -3.12 -12.60 -9.20
CA ILE A 203 -3.17 -12.02 -7.84
C ILE A 203 -3.29 -10.49 -7.91
N ILE A 204 -2.47 -9.81 -8.71
CA ILE A 204 -2.56 -8.35 -8.88
C ILE A 204 -3.94 -7.96 -9.38
N THR A 205 -4.40 -8.60 -10.44
CA THR A 205 -5.70 -8.29 -11.05
C THR A 205 -6.82 -8.42 -10.02
N ARG A 206 -6.88 -9.56 -9.34
CA ARG A 206 -7.95 -9.84 -8.37
C ARG A 206 -7.89 -8.91 -7.16
N SER A 207 -6.69 -8.61 -6.66
CA SER A 207 -6.50 -7.68 -5.55
C SER A 207 -7.01 -6.28 -5.90
N ILE A 208 -6.69 -5.77 -7.09
CA ILE A 208 -7.14 -4.46 -7.54
C ILE A 208 -8.65 -4.41 -7.77
N GLU A 209 -9.27 -5.48 -8.28
CA GLU A 209 -10.73 -5.58 -8.38
C GLU A 209 -11.38 -5.43 -7.00
N LEU A 210 -10.94 -6.22 -6.02
CA LEU A 210 -11.49 -6.19 -4.66
C LEU A 210 -11.26 -4.83 -4.00
N LYS A 211 -10.06 -4.26 -4.15
CA LYS A 211 -9.78 -2.94 -3.58
C LYS A 211 -10.61 -1.84 -4.21
N ARG A 212 -10.74 -1.83 -5.55
CA ARG A 212 -11.62 -0.92 -6.27
C ARG A 212 -13.04 -0.97 -5.70
N ASP A 213 -13.60 -2.18 -5.54
CA ASP A 213 -14.97 -2.35 -5.08
C ASP A 213 -15.18 -1.82 -3.65
N VAL A 214 -14.18 -1.94 -2.78
CA VAL A 214 -14.20 -1.35 -1.44
C VAL A 214 -14.08 0.18 -1.50
N VAL A 215 -13.16 0.71 -2.32
CA VAL A 215 -12.94 2.16 -2.47
C VAL A 215 -14.17 2.86 -3.05
N GLN A 216 -14.84 2.26 -4.04
CA GLN A 216 -16.05 2.81 -4.62
C GLN A 216 -17.20 2.93 -3.61
N GLN A 217 -17.27 2.02 -2.64
CA GLN A 217 -18.29 2.05 -1.59
C GLN A 217 -17.92 2.98 -0.42
N ASP A 218 -16.63 3.21 -0.20
CA ASP A 218 -16.14 4.04 0.91
C ASP A 218 -14.81 4.72 0.56
N GLU A 219 -14.88 5.77 -0.23
CA GLU A 219 -13.70 6.50 -0.71
C GLU A 219 -12.84 7.03 0.45
N ARG A 220 -13.48 7.55 1.52
CA ARG A 220 -12.81 8.26 2.62
C ARG A 220 -12.57 7.44 3.88
N GLU A 221 -12.78 6.11 3.83
CA GLU A 221 -12.57 5.20 4.98
C GLU A 221 -13.40 5.58 6.23
N SER A 222 -14.63 5.94 5.99
CA SER A 222 -15.55 6.23 7.09
C SER A 222 -16.10 4.97 7.76
N ASN A 223 -16.27 3.87 7.02
CA ASN A 223 -16.89 2.63 7.47
C ASN A 223 -16.26 1.36 6.88
N LEU A 224 -16.71 0.96 5.67
CA LEU A 224 -16.36 -0.32 5.05
C LEU A 224 -14.87 -0.48 4.84
N ARG A 225 -14.19 0.55 4.35
CA ARG A 225 -12.77 0.50 4.00
C ARG A 225 -11.87 0.17 5.20
N LYS A 226 -12.36 0.33 6.43
CA LYS A 226 -11.66 -0.08 7.66
C LYS A 226 -11.32 -1.57 7.70
N ILE A 227 -12.05 -2.42 6.95
CA ILE A 227 -11.75 -3.84 6.87
C ILE A 227 -10.35 -4.12 6.32
N LEU A 228 -9.83 -3.23 5.46
CA LEU A 228 -8.48 -3.32 4.93
C LEU A 228 -7.39 -3.19 6.01
N ASN A 229 -7.75 -2.79 7.23
CA ASN A 229 -6.86 -2.75 8.39
C ASN A 229 -6.76 -4.11 9.12
N PHE A 230 -7.26 -5.21 8.54
CA PHE A 230 -7.04 -6.56 9.07
C PHE A 230 -5.54 -6.82 9.26
N GLY A 231 -5.16 -7.26 10.44
CA GLY A 231 -3.76 -7.49 10.83
C GLY A 231 -2.98 -6.22 11.22
N HIS A 232 -3.41 -5.03 10.84
CA HIS A 232 -2.65 -3.80 11.04
C HIS A 232 -2.53 -3.37 12.50
N THR A 233 -3.51 -3.67 13.37
CA THR A 233 -3.49 -3.25 14.78
C THR A 233 -2.25 -3.79 15.51
N ILE A 234 -1.99 -5.08 15.41
CA ILE A 234 -0.78 -5.70 16.02
C ILE A 234 0.41 -5.56 15.06
N GLY A 235 0.19 -5.59 13.74
CA GLY A 235 1.24 -5.42 12.74
C GLY A 235 1.99 -4.10 12.90
N HIS A 236 1.30 -2.98 13.05
CA HIS A 236 1.92 -1.66 13.30
C HIS A 236 2.65 -1.60 14.67
N ALA A 237 2.12 -2.28 15.69
CA ALA A 237 2.82 -2.36 16.96
C ALA A 237 4.15 -3.13 16.84
N ILE A 238 4.18 -4.24 16.09
CA ILE A 238 5.40 -4.98 15.78
C ILE A 238 6.35 -4.12 14.95
N GLU A 239 5.87 -3.45 13.90
CA GLU A 239 6.65 -2.55 13.06
C GLU A 239 7.31 -1.43 13.88
N SER A 240 6.58 -0.85 14.81
CA SER A 240 7.08 0.21 15.70
C SER A 240 8.08 -0.30 16.72
N ALA A 241 7.84 -1.49 17.29
CA ALA A 241 8.71 -2.08 18.32
C ALA A 241 10.07 -2.55 17.78
N TYR A 242 10.09 -3.11 16.56
CA TYR A 242 11.30 -3.71 15.98
C TYR A 242 11.95 -2.87 14.88
N GLY A 243 11.26 -1.86 14.36
CA GLY A 243 11.73 -0.95 13.33
C GLY A 243 11.70 -1.54 11.91
N LEU A 244 11.58 -0.65 10.93
CA LEU A 244 11.47 -0.98 9.50
C LEU A 244 12.70 -1.68 8.89
N ASN A 245 13.85 -1.60 9.55
CA ASN A 245 15.06 -2.27 9.11
C ASN A 245 15.03 -3.78 9.43
N THR A 246 14.21 -4.20 10.39
CA THR A 246 14.09 -5.58 10.83
C THR A 246 13.03 -6.31 10.02
N TYR A 247 11.81 -5.77 10.02
CA TYR A 247 10.66 -6.33 9.33
C TYR A 247 10.07 -5.31 8.36
N LEU A 248 9.64 -5.80 7.20
CA LEU A 248 8.92 -5.00 6.23
C LEU A 248 7.44 -4.89 6.63
N HIS A 249 6.76 -3.85 6.15
CA HIS A 249 5.36 -3.57 6.50
C HIS A 249 4.43 -4.78 6.32
N GLY A 250 4.42 -5.40 5.13
CA GLY A 250 3.56 -6.57 4.87
C GLY A 250 3.92 -7.80 5.71
N GLU A 251 5.21 -7.97 6.06
CA GLU A 251 5.65 -9.01 7.02
C GLU A 251 5.00 -8.76 8.39
N CYS A 252 4.99 -7.51 8.86
CA CYS A 252 4.34 -7.13 10.13
C CYS A 252 2.82 -7.32 10.07
N VAL A 253 2.18 -6.93 8.97
CA VAL A 253 0.74 -7.16 8.75
C VAL A 253 0.41 -8.65 8.76
N ALA A 254 1.21 -9.47 8.07
CA ALA A 254 1.06 -10.92 8.07
C ALA A 254 1.14 -11.52 9.49
N MET A 255 2.13 -11.09 10.28
CA MET A 255 2.23 -11.47 11.69
C MET A 255 0.98 -11.07 12.48
N GLY A 256 0.51 -9.84 12.29
CA GLY A 256 -0.68 -9.30 12.96
C GLY A 256 -1.97 -10.04 12.62
N MET A 257 -2.12 -10.52 11.38
CA MET A 257 -3.29 -11.30 10.96
C MET A 257 -3.47 -12.58 11.78
N LEU A 258 -2.37 -13.25 12.17
CA LEU A 258 -2.42 -14.52 12.92
C LEU A 258 -3.10 -14.39 14.30
N PHE A 259 -3.11 -13.22 14.91
CA PHE A 259 -3.74 -12.97 16.18
C PHE A 259 -5.28 -12.91 16.07
N PHE A 260 -5.80 -12.64 14.87
CA PHE A 260 -7.21 -12.39 14.60
C PHE A 260 -7.87 -13.43 13.68
N ILE A 261 -7.16 -14.51 13.33
CA ILE A 261 -7.74 -15.70 12.69
C ILE A 261 -8.15 -16.67 13.79
N GLU A 262 -9.47 -16.88 13.95
CA GLU A 262 -10.00 -17.70 15.04
C GLU A 262 -10.08 -19.21 14.71
N ASP A 263 -10.33 -19.56 13.43
CA ASP A 263 -10.42 -20.96 13.02
C ASP A 263 -9.03 -21.59 12.86
N LYS A 264 -8.80 -22.72 13.51
CA LYS A 264 -7.51 -23.43 13.52
C LYS A 264 -7.13 -23.98 12.12
N THR A 265 -8.11 -24.45 11.37
CA THR A 265 -7.89 -25.00 10.03
C THR A 265 -7.46 -23.88 9.07
N LEU A 266 -8.17 -22.74 9.11
CA LEU A 266 -7.81 -21.56 8.34
C LEU A 266 -6.44 -21.02 8.74
N LYS A 267 -6.15 -20.96 10.06
CA LYS A 267 -4.84 -20.52 10.56
C LYS A 267 -3.73 -21.42 10.02
N GLN A 268 -3.91 -22.74 10.04
CA GLN A 268 -2.92 -23.68 9.49
C GLN A 268 -2.76 -23.49 7.97
N ARG A 269 -3.83 -23.26 7.23
CA ARG A 269 -3.82 -22.94 5.80
C ARG A 269 -2.96 -21.69 5.53
N VAL A 270 -3.16 -20.64 6.30
CA VAL A 270 -2.40 -19.38 6.20
C VAL A 270 -0.92 -19.60 6.56
N LEU A 271 -0.62 -20.36 7.59
CA LEU A 271 0.77 -20.69 7.95
C LEU A 271 1.49 -21.48 6.85
N ASN A 272 0.80 -22.35 6.12
CA ASN A 272 1.37 -23.05 4.97
C ASN A 272 1.72 -22.07 3.83
N ILE A 273 0.86 -21.05 3.59
CA ILE A 273 1.14 -19.98 2.63
C ILE A 273 2.34 -19.14 3.11
N TYR A 274 2.41 -18.79 4.40
CA TYR A 274 3.54 -18.05 4.96
C TYR A 274 4.86 -18.77 4.78
N LYS A 275 4.86 -20.09 5.03
CA LYS A 275 6.04 -20.93 4.78
C LYS A 275 6.46 -20.91 3.30
N LYS A 276 5.50 -20.96 2.37
CA LYS A 276 5.77 -20.88 0.93
C LYS A 276 6.36 -19.52 0.51
N LEU A 277 5.90 -18.43 1.15
CA LEU A 277 6.39 -17.08 0.93
C LEU A 277 7.63 -16.73 1.76
N ASP A 278 8.21 -17.70 2.48
CA ASP A 278 9.37 -17.48 3.36
C ASP A 278 9.19 -16.28 4.30
N LEU A 279 7.98 -16.11 4.84
CA LEU A 279 7.67 -15.01 5.76
C LEU A 279 8.24 -15.30 7.16
N PRO A 280 8.73 -14.27 7.86
CA PRO A 280 9.25 -14.44 9.20
C PRO A 280 8.14 -14.84 10.19
N GLN A 281 8.53 -15.61 11.20
CA GLN A 281 7.64 -15.90 12.32
C GLN A 281 7.46 -14.67 13.21
N VAL A 282 6.35 -14.63 13.95
CA VAL A 282 6.15 -13.61 14.98
C VAL A 282 7.29 -13.73 16.01
N PRO A 283 8.07 -12.65 16.25
CA PRO A 283 9.17 -12.70 17.20
C PRO A 283 8.66 -12.90 18.63
N ASN A 284 9.55 -13.28 19.55
CA ASN A 284 9.25 -13.18 20.97
C ASN A 284 9.07 -11.69 21.32
N TYR A 285 7.96 -11.35 21.95
CA TYR A 285 7.61 -9.98 22.30
C TYR A 285 7.22 -9.86 23.77
N ASP A 286 7.40 -8.66 24.31
CA ASP A 286 6.81 -8.27 25.57
C ASP A 286 5.40 -7.71 25.34
N THR A 287 4.39 -8.30 25.99
CA THR A 287 2.98 -7.91 25.84
C THR A 287 2.75 -6.44 26.21
N SER A 288 3.41 -5.94 27.27
CA SER A 288 3.25 -4.56 27.71
C SER A 288 3.78 -3.57 26.67
N THR A 289 4.91 -3.87 26.06
CA THR A 289 5.51 -3.06 25.00
C THR A 289 4.60 -2.98 23.77
N LEU A 290 4.10 -4.13 23.26
CA LEU A 290 3.19 -4.10 22.11
C LEU A 290 1.87 -3.40 22.42
N LEU A 291 1.33 -3.61 23.61
CA LEU A 291 0.09 -2.93 24.07
C LEU A 291 0.29 -1.41 24.12
N GLU A 292 1.44 -0.92 24.58
CA GLU A 292 1.76 0.50 24.59
C GLU A 292 1.70 1.10 23.17
N TYR A 293 2.32 0.45 22.16
CA TYR A 293 2.23 0.91 20.77
C TYR A 293 0.80 0.90 20.21
N VAL A 294 0.00 -0.15 20.51
CA VAL A 294 -1.40 -0.20 20.11
C VAL A 294 -2.20 0.95 20.71
N THR A 295 -1.93 1.32 21.96
CA THR A 295 -2.66 2.40 22.66
C THR A 295 -2.22 3.78 22.20
N HIS A 296 -0.94 3.98 21.84
CA HIS A 296 -0.42 5.25 21.35
C HIS A 296 -0.99 5.65 19.99
N ASP A 297 -1.14 4.71 19.08
CA ASP A 297 -1.69 4.93 17.73
C ASP A 297 -3.17 5.41 17.77
N LYS A 298 -3.89 5.16 18.87
CA LYS A 298 -5.35 5.36 18.95
C LYS A 298 -5.83 6.22 20.13
N LYS A 299 -4.98 7.08 20.69
CA LYS A 299 -5.30 7.96 21.84
C LYS A 299 -6.44 8.98 21.67
N SER A 300 -7.20 8.93 20.58
CA SER A 300 -8.09 10.06 20.26
C SER A 300 -9.54 9.93 20.65
N SER A 301 -10.10 8.80 21.12
CA SER A 301 -11.52 8.88 21.49
C SER A 301 -12.17 7.81 22.37
N HIS A 302 -11.68 6.60 22.53
CA HIS A 302 -12.36 5.62 23.41
C HIS A 302 -11.34 4.53 23.81
N ASN A 303 -11.53 3.88 24.98
CA ASN A 303 -10.69 2.77 25.45
C ASN A 303 -10.86 1.48 24.62
N THR A 304 -11.18 1.60 23.33
CA THR A 304 -11.43 0.49 22.42
C THR A 304 -10.67 0.69 21.09
N VAL A 305 -10.44 -0.43 20.43
CA VAL A 305 -9.78 -0.50 19.12
C VAL A 305 -10.68 -1.30 18.18
N SER A 306 -10.99 -0.71 17.03
CA SER A 306 -11.69 -1.43 15.96
C SER A 306 -10.73 -2.46 15.35
N THR A 307 -11.11 -3.73 15.42
CA THR A 307 -10.34 -4.87 14.92
C THR A 307 -11.18 -5.69 13.95
N ILE A 308 -10.48 -6.38 13.04
CA ILE A 308 -11.09 -7.28 12.09
C ILE A 308 -10.78 -8.71 12.50
N LEU A 309 -11.81 -9.53 12.65
CA LEU A 309 -11.70 -10.96 12.95
C LEU A 309 -12.07 -11.76 11.70
N VAL A 310 -11.34 -12.84 11.44
CA VAL A 310 -11.61 -13.76 10.34
C VAL A 310 -11.82 -15.17 10.91
N LYS A 311 -13.04 -15.72 10.71
CA LYS A 311 -13.38 -17.10 11.05
C LYS A 311 -13.37 -18.02 9.83
N GLN A 312 -13.67 -17.45 8.68
CA GLN A 312 -13.72 -18.16 7.41
C GLN A 312 -13.11 -17.24 6.35
N SER A 313 -12.30 -17.80 5.47
CA SER A 313 -11.74 -17.07 4.33
C SER A 313 -12.84 -16.48 3.44
N GLY A 314 -12.63 -15.26 3.00
CA GLY A 314 -13.62 -14.49 2.23
C GLY A 314 -14.71 -13.83 3.10
N SER A 315 -14.57 -13.84 4.43
CA SER A 315 -15.52 -13.19 5.33
C SER A 315 -14.82 -12.54 6.52
N TYR A 316 -15.45 -11.52 7.09
CA TYR A 316 -14.89 -10.77 8.21
C TYR A 316 -15.97 -10.36 9.23
N ILE A 317 -15.52 -10.05 10.45
CA ILE A 317 -16.33 -9.46 11.51
C ILE A 317 -15.58 -8.24 12.02
N ILE A 318 -16.22 -7.08 12.03
CA ILE A 318 -15.66 -5.88 12.69
C ILE A 318 -16.06 -5.96 14.17
N LYS A 319 -15.07 -5.85 15.06
CA LYS A 319 -15.28 -5.90 16.50
C LYS A 319 -14.49 -4.80 17.21
N GLU A 320 -15.16 -4.04 18.06
CA GLU A 320 -14.48 -3.12 18.97
C GLU A 320 -13.97 -3.93 20.17
N LEU A 321 -12.65 -3.94 20.36
CA LEU A 321 -11.99 -4.58 21.49
C LEU A 321 -11.47 -3.51 22.46
N SER A 322 -11.69 -3.72 23.75
CA SER A 322 -11.05 -2.93 24.80
C SER A 322 -9.55 -3.22 24.85
N PHE A 323 -8.76 -2.31 25.42
CA PHE A 323 -7.31 -2.54 25.61
C PHE A 323 -7.02 -3.79 26.44
N LYS A 324 -7.93 -4.15 27.39
CA LYS A 324 -7.83 -5.40 28.14
C LYS A 324 -8.01 -6.63 27.23
N GLU A 325 -9.00 -6.61 26.33
CA GLU A 325 -9.19 -7.71 25.37
C GLU A 325 -8.01 -7.81 24.39
N ILE A 326 -7.41 -6.68 23.95
CA ILE A 326 -6.19 -6.70 23.14
C ILE A 326 -5.02 -7.30 23.94
N GLN A 327 -4.87 -6.96 25.23
CA GLN A 327 -3.87 -7.58 26.08
C GLN A 327 -4.06 -9.10 26.16
N GLU A 328 -5.29 -9.58 26.38
CA GLU A 328 -5.62 -11.02 26.40
C GLU A 328 -5.28 -11.71 25.06
N VAL A 329 -5.52 -11.03 23.92
CA VAL A 329 -5.11 -11.51 22.58
C VAL A 329 -3.59 -11.64 22.48
N LEU A 330 -2.84 -10.65 22.95
CA LEU A 330 -1.36 -10.68 22.95
C LEU A 330 -0.82 -11.76 23.90
N GLU A 331 -1.39 -11.94 25.09
CA GLU A 331 -0.98 -12.97 26.06
C GLU A 331 -1.24 -14.40 25.53
N ARG A 332 -2.34 -14.62 24.83
CA ARG A 332 -2.63 -15.89 24.16
C ARG A 332 -1.63 -16.20 23.05
N GLY A 333 -1.19 -15.16 22.34
CA GLY A 333 -0.26 -15.27 21.21
C GLY A 333 -0.91 -15.76 19.92
N PRO A 334 -0.14 -15.73 18.81
CA PRO A 334 -0.64 -16.13 17.48
C PRO A 334 -0.68 -17.65 17.28
N TYR A 335 0.15 -18.39 18.01
CA TYR A 335 0.29 -19.84 17.95
C TYR A 335 -0.32 -20.40 19.24
N GLU A 336 -1.62 -20.70 19.29
CA GLU A 336 -2.22 -21.33 20.46
C GLU A 336 -1.41 -22.55 20.91
N LYS A 337 -1.05 -22.58 22.20
CA LYS A 337 -0.42 -23.73 22.86
C LYS A 337 -1.40 -24.90 23.01
#